data_91edc1232ab0a121e02d2a34b185408b
#
_entry.id   91edc1232ab0a121e02d2a34b185408b
#
_cell.length_a   1.000
_cell.length_b   1.000
_cell.length_c   1.000
_cell.angle_alpha   90.00
_cell.angle_beta   90.00
_cell.angle_gamma   90.00
#
_symmetry.space_group_name_H-M   'P 1'
#
loop_
_entity.id
_entity.type
_entity.pdbx_description
1 polymer ?
#
loop_
_entity_poly.entity_id
_entity_poly.type
_entity_poly.pdbx_seq_one_letter_code
_entity_poly.pdbx_strand_id
1 'polypeptide(L)'
;MAEQDRIKSAIQNVIRQMMDRVMENVLENDPFIVDKHRAEKPLYAALVPDEIFRASHFERRFTTPFGGVWEKLAVVAAQEGLGYGKTAHVVTGTVSEARLRRITEVLNLLEHQDAAAQRRGELRVRPDWRSELAYILEDNAGEAVPVTVICDVYAEDMQRQRRFAFELKAPLPNSDQTKVSKEKLLKLWAMEPRRVDEAFFALPYNPYGSRENYRWSFPSRWFDMQRDEVVLIGNEFWEKIGGAGTYQAFIDAVNELGIEYKMRIYREFLGVEPPNDSGAVLR
;
A
#
# COMPACT_ATOMS: atom_id res chain seq x y z
N MET A 1 12.25 -21.42 -17.28
CA MET A 1 11.50 -21.03 -16.07
C MET A 1 10.17 -20.46 -16.50
N ALA A 2 9.08 -20.91 -15.93
CA ALA A 2 7.76 -20.31 -16.18
C ALA A 2 7.79 -18.84 -15.69
N GLU A 3 6.95 -17.98 -16.28
CA GLU A 3 6.87 -16.56 -15.90
C GLU A 3 6.58 -16.40 -14.38
N GLN A 4 5.68 -17.21 -13.84
CA GLN A 4 5.37 -17.27 -12.42
C GLN A 4 6.57 -17.59 -11.53
N ASP A 5 7.48 -18.50 -11.97
CA ASP A 5 8.69 -18.82 -11.22
C ASP A 5 9.66 -17.63 -11.16
N ARG A 6 9.73 -16.83 -12.24
CA ARG A 6 10.56 -15.61 -12.26
C ARG A 6 10.01 -14.56 -11.31
N ILE A 7 8.70 -14.29 -11.37
CA ILE A 7 8.02 -13.36 -10.46
C ILE A 7 8.22 -13.80 -9.00
N LYS A 8 7.98 -15.07 -8.69
CA LYS A 8 8.18 -15.63 -7.35
C LYS A 8 9.62 -15.42 -6.87
N SER A 9 10.61 -15.74 -7.70
CA SER A 9 12.02 -15.57 -7.35
C SER A 9 12.39 -14.11 -7.15
N ALA A 10 11.87 -13.18 -7.97
CA ALA A 10 12.08 -11.74 -7.81
C ALA A 10 11.48 -11.23 -6.50
N ILE A 11 10.27 -11.65 -6.16
CA ILE A 11 9.59 -11.34 -4.89
C ILE A 11 10.39 -11.88 -3.70
N GLN A 12 10.85 -13.13 -3.76
CA GLN A 12 11.68 -13.73 -2.72
C GLN A 12 12.97 -12.95 -2.48
N ASN A 13 13.64 -12.49 -3.52
CA ASN A 13 14.85 -11.69 -3.40
C ASN A 13 14.61 -10.37 -2.67
N VAL A 14 13.51 -9.67 -2.96
CA VAL A 14 13.15 -8.42 -2.27
C VAL A 14 12.88 -8.68 -0.79
N ILE A 15 12.10 -9.71 -0.46
CA ILE A 15 11.76 -10.07 0.93
C ILE A 15 13.03 -10.51 1.68
N ARG A 16 13.87 -11.36 1.08
CA ARG A 16 15.10 -11.83 1.67
C ARG A 16 16.04 -10.67 2.02
N GLN A 17 16.26 -9.76 1.08
CA GLN A 17 17.10 -8.58 1.32
C GLN A 17 16.56 -7.69 2.46
N MET A 18 15.26 -7.56 2.56
CA MET A 18 14.63 -6.80 3.65
C MET A 18 14.81 -7.53 4.98
N MET A 19 14.50 -8.82 5.04
CA MET A 19 14.60 -9.62 6.26
C MET A 19 16.03 -9.75 6.76
N ASP A 20 17.00 -9.94 5.87
CA ASP A 20 18.42 -9.99 6.24
C ASP A 20 18.89 -8.69 6.88
N ARG A 21 18.48 -7.53 6.33
CA ARG A 21 18.77 -6.21 6.94
C ARG A 21 18.09 -6.04 8.30
N VAL A 22 16.88 -6.55 8.47
CA VAL A 22 16.20 -6.51 9.78
C VAL A 22 16.97 -7.35 10.78
N MET A 23 17.35 -8.58 10.41
CA MET A 23 18.12 -9.47 11.29
C MET A 23 19.48 -8.89 11.65
N GLU A 24 20.26 -8.41 10.68
CA GLU A 24 21.52 -7.70 10.90
C GLU A 24 21.33 -6.51 11.86
N ASN A 25 20.27 -5.73 11.66
CA ASN A 25 20.01 -4.55 12.49
C ASN A 25 19.72 -4.93 13.94
N VAL A 26 18.83 -5.92 14.18
CA VAL A 26 18.43 -6.30 15.54
C VAL A 26 19.45 -7.14 16.28
N LEU A 27 20.39 -7.78 15.57
CA LEU A 27 21.43 -8.62 16.18
C LEU A 27 22.75 -7.88 16.36
N GLU A 28 23.12 -6.99 15.42
CA GLU A 28 24.45 -6.41 15.35
C GLU A 28 24.46 -4.89 15.46
N ASN A 29 23.72 -4.17 14.61
CA ASN A 29 23.83 -2.72 14.49
C ASN A 29 23.09 -1.96 15.59
N ASP A 30 21.93 -2.46 16.02
CA ASP A 30 21.08 -1.85 17.06
C ASP A 30 20.40 -2.94 17.91
N PRO A 31 21.19 -3.77 18.65
CA PRO A 31 20.65 -4.81 19.50
C PRO A 31 19.92 -4.22 20.73
N PHE A 32 18.92 -4.94 21.21
CA PHE A 32 18.24 -4.58 22.47
C PHE A 32 19.16 -4.89 23.66
N ILE A 33 19.67 -3.84 24.32
CA ILE A 33 20.53 -3.94 25.50
C ILE A 33 19.71 -3.58 26.74
N VAL A 34 19.46 -4.56 27.60
CA VAL A 34 18.61 -4.44 28.79
C VAL A 34 19.07 -3.31 29.72
N ASP A 35 20.38 -3.28 30.05
CA ASP A 35 20.92 -2.29 30.98
C ASP A 35 20.83 -0.86 30.43
N LYS A 36 21.08 -0.68 29.13
CA LYS A 36 20.87 0.62 28.46
C LYS A 36 19.40 1.04 28.51
N HIS A 37 18.49 0.12 28.21
CA HIS A 37 17.05 0.40 28.24
C HIS A 37 16.58 0.82 29.64
N ARG A 38 17.02 0.09 30.68
CA ARG A 38 16.70 0.41 32.09
C ARG A 38 17.25 1.76 32.51
N ALA A 39 18.47 2.10 32.11
CA ALA A 39 19.06 3.39 32.39
C ALA A 39 18.37 4.57 31.71
N GLU A 40 17.96 4.40 30.43
CA GLU A 40 17.29 5.45 29.67
C GLU A 40 15.79 5.62 30.01
N LYS A 41 15.14 4.54 30.45
CA LYS A 41 13.68 4.50 30.72
C LYS A 41 13.32 3.82 32.04
N PRO A 42 13.84 4.31 33.20
CA PRO A 42 13.73 3.61 34.48
C PRO A 42 12.28 3.38 34.92
N LEU A 43 11.38 4.34 34.66
CA LEU A 43 9.95 4.19 35.03
C LEU A 43 9.28 3.08 34.22
N TYR A 44 9.59 2.97 32.94
CA TYR A 44 9.03 1.92 32.09
C TYR A 44 9.56 0.55 32.48
N ALA A 45 10.87 0.46 32.72
CA ALA A 45 11.53 -0.77 33.13
C ALA A 45 11.05 -1.27 34.53
N ALA A 46 10.61 -0.36 35.39
CA ALA A 46 10.02 -0.73 36.67
C ALA A 46 8.59 -1.27 36.56
N LEU A 47 7.86 -0.94 35.48
CA LEU A 47 6.45 -1.29 35.32
C LEU A 47 6.21 -2.44 34.32
N VAL A 48 7.13 -2.66 33.38
CA VAL A 48 6.92 -3.58 32.24
C VAL A 48 8.14 -4.49 32.11
N PRO A 49 7.96 -5.80 31.93
CA PRO A 49 9.06 -6.75 31.73
C PRO A 49 9.92 -6.43 30.48
N ASP A 50 11.22 -6.70 30.58
CA ASP A 50 12.17 -6.41 29.50
C ASP A 50 11.85 -7.18 28.19
N GLU A 51 11.25 -8.35 28.29
CA GLU A 51 10.84 -9.17 27.16
C GLU A 51 9.82 -8.44 26.26
N ILE A 52 8.91 -7.66 26.87
CA ILE A 52 7.93 -6.85 26.13
C ILE A 52 8.65 -5.73 25.36
N PHE A 53 9.65 -5.09 25.97
CA PHE A 53 10.44 -4.06 25.27
C PHE A 53 11.34 -4.66 24.18
N ARG A 54 11.89 -5.85 24.40
CA ARG A 54 12.66 -6.58 23.41
C ARG A 54 11.82 -6.91 22.19
N ALA A 55 10.59 -7.42 22.39
CA ALA A 55 9.65 -7.69 21.32
C ALA A 55 9.24 -6.41 20.56
N SER A 56 8.95 -5.31 21.27
CA SER A 56 8.65 -4.01 20.69
C SER A 56 9.83 -3.41 19.91
N HIS A 57 11.06 -3.66 20.36
CA HIS A 57 12.27 -3.26 19.65
C HIS A 57 12.38 -3.95 18.29
N PHE A 58 12.16 -5.27 18.25
CA PHE A 58 12.11 -6.03 17.00
C PHE A 58 10.99 -5.54 16.09
N GLU A 59 9.78 -5.41 16.62
CA GLU A 59 8.59 -5.01 15.85
C GLU A 59 8.82 -3.69 15.10
N ARG A 60 9.35 -2.66 15.76
CA ARG A 60 9.64 -1.37 15.09
C ARG A 60 10.67 -1.50 13.98
N ARG A 61 11.71 -2.32 14.16
CA ARG A 61 12.76 -2.52 13.14
C ARG A 61 12.32 -3.37 11.99
N PHE A 62 11.28 -4.16 12.19
CA PHE A 62 10.60 -4.91 11.15
C PHE A 62 9.58 -4.06 10.39
N THR A 63 8.68 -3.36 11.10
CA THR A 63 7.55 -2.64 10.47
C THR A 63 8.00 -1.40 9.69
N THR A 64 9.05 -0.69 10.15
CA THR A 64 9.55 0.51 9.47
C THR A 64 10.08 0.21 8.07
N PRO A 65 11.02 -0.72 7.84
CA PRO A 65 11.46 -1.08 6.49
C PRO A 65 10.35 -1.75 5.68
N PHE A 66 9.42 -2.44 6.32
CA PHE A 66 8.33 -3.12 5.63
C PHE A 66 7.36 -2.13 4.95
N GLY A 67 7.23 -0.91 5.46
CA GLY A 67 6.42 0.14 4.84
C GLY A 67 6.80 0.44 3.38
N GLY A 68 8.11 0.41 3.04
CA GLY A 68 8.58 0.62 1.66
C GLY A 68 8.79 -0.66 0.83
N VAL A 69 8.52 -1.83 1.40
CA VAL A 69 8.69 -3.12 0.68
C VAL A 69 7.58 -3.35 -0.33
N TRP A 70 6.36 -2.96 -0.02
CA TRP A 70 5.22 -3.11 -0.92
C TRP A 70 5.47 -2.51 -2.30
N GLU A 71 6.04 -1.30 -2.35
CA GLU A 71 6.37 -0.62 -3.60
C GLU A 71 7.44 -1.39 -4.39
N LYS A 72 8.47 -1.92 -3.70
CA LYS A 72 9.53 -2.70 -4.35
C LYS A 72 9.01 -4.02 -4.89
N LEU A 73 8.15 -4.71 -4.14
CA LEU A 73 7.49 -5.94 -4.56
C LEU A 73 6.61 -5.69 -5.80
N ALA A 74 5.84 -4.60 -5.80
CA ALA A 74 5.04 -4.19 -6.93
C ALA A 74 5.89 -3.89 -8.17
N VAL A 75 7.04 -3.20 -8.00
CA VAL A 75 7.94 -2.89 -9.11
C VAL A 75 8.53 -4.16 -9.74
N VAL A 76 8.99 -5.12 -8.94
CA VAL A 76 9.53 -6.36 -9.53
C VAL A 76 8.46 -7.18 -10.22
N ALA A 77 7.22 -7.21 -9.70
CA ALA A 77 6.09 -7.83 -10.38
C ALA A 77 5.77 -7.13 -11.71
N ALA A 78 5.78 -5.79 -11.74
CA ALA A 78 5.58 -5.01 -12.96
C ALA A 78 6.68 -5.25 -14.01
N GLN A 79 7.93 -5.33 -13.58
CA GLN A 79 9.07 -5.57 -14.46
C GLN A 79 8.98 -6.95 -15.15
N GLU A 80 8.57 -7.96 -14.40
CA GLU A 80 8.43 -9.32 -14.93
C GLU A 80 7.17 -9.51 -15.80
N GLY A 81 6.02 -8.88 -15.38
CA GLY A 81 4.74 -9.09 -16.07
C GLY A 81 4.42 -8.06 -17.15
N LEU A 82 4.71 -6.77 -16.93
CA LEU A 82 4.40 -5.68 -17.86
C LEU A 82 5.63 -5.19 -18.64
N GLY A 83 6.84 -5.47 -18.17
CA GLY A 83 8.10 -5.10 -18.79
C GLY A 83 8.77 -3.86 -18.21
N TYR A 84 8.05 -2.98 -17.50
CA TYR A 84 8.62 -1.83 -16.81
C TYR A 84 7.89 -1.49 -15.53
N GLY A 85 8.64 -1.16 -14.47
CA GLY A 85 8.12 -0.68 -13.19
C GLY A 85 9.12 0.24 -12.49
N LYS A 86 8.61 1.27 -11.80
CA LYS A 86 9.40 2.25 -11.05
C LYS A 86 8.64 2.77 -9.84
N THR A 87 9.34 2.93 -8.70
CA THR A 87 8.81 3.63 -7.51
C THR A 87 8.97 5.14 -7.63
N ALA A 88 8.17 5.88 -6.88
CA ALA A 88 8.26 7.34 -6.74
C ALA A 88 8.35 8.09 -8.08
N HIS A 89 7.60 7.62 -9.08
CA HIS A 89 7.62 8.23 -10.41
C HIS A 89 6.84 9.55 -10.43
N VAL A 90 7.49 10.57 -10.98
CA VAL A 90 6.91 11.93 -11.09
C VAL A 90 6.15 12.05 -12.40
N VAL A 91 4.84 12.27 -12.31
CA VAL A 91 3.96 12.57 -13.44
C VAL A 91 3.65 14.07 -13.42
N THR A 92 4.00 14.79 -14.49
CA THR A 92 3.70 16.21 -14.66
C THR A 92 2.73 16.42 -15.80
N GLY A 93 1.81 17.35 -15.63
CA GLY A 93 0.82 17.72 -16.64
C GLY A 93 0.13 19.03 -16.27
N THR A 94 -0.97 19.33 -16.93
CA THR A 94 -1.82 20.47 -16.61
C THR A 94 -3.24 20.02 -16.33
N VAL A 95 -3.91 20.74 -15.44
CA VAL A 95 -5.33 20.55 -15.11
C VAL A 95 -5.97 21.95 -15.11
N SER A 96 -7.17 22.10 -15.69
CA SER A 96 -7.85 23.39 -15.68
C SER A 96 -8.25 23.82 -14.26
N GLU A 97 -8.35 25.12 -14.02
CA GLU A 97 -8.80 25.68 -12.74
C GLU A 97 -10.17 25.12 -12.32
N ALA A 98 -11.10 24.99 -13.27
CA ALA A 98 -12.42 24.43 -13.01
C ALA A 98 -12.35 22.98 -12.49
N ARG A 99 -11.54 22.14 -13.11
CA ARG A 99 -11.34 20.76 -12.64
C ARG A 99 -10.68 20.70 -11.27
N LEU A 100 -9.67 21.52 -10.99
CA LEU A 100 -9.04 21.58 -9.66
C LEU A 100 -10.02 22.02 -8.58
N ARG A 101 -10.88 23.02 -8.86
CA ARG A 101 -11.96 23.43 -7.97
C ARG A 101 -12.92 22.27 -7.71
N ARG A 102 -13.39 21.59 -8.75
CA ARG A 102 -14.32 20.44 -8.63
C ARG A 102 -13.69 19.27 -7.86
N ILE A 103 -12.41 18.99 -8.03
CA ILE A 103 -11.68 18.01 -7.18
C ILE A 103 -11.78 18.41 -5.71
N THR A 104 -11.54 19.68 -5.38
CA THR A 104 -11.65 20.17 -4.01
C THR A 104 -13.08 20.06 -3.47
N GLU A 105 -14.10 20.38 -4.28
CA GLU A 105 -15.52 20.23 -3.92
C GLU A 105 -15.88 18.79 -3.61
N VAL A 106 -15.48 17.84 -4.44
CA VAL A 106 -15.69 16.39 -4.23
C VAL A 106 -15.03 15.94 -2.91
N LEU A 107 -13.77 16.29 -2.68
CA LEU A 107 -13.07 15.90 -1.45
C LEU A 107 -13.73 16.51 -0.21
N ASN A 108 -14.15 17.78 -0.25
CA ASN A 108 -14.84 18.43 0.86
C ASN A 108 -16.20 17.82 1.12
N LEU A 109 -16.97 17.45 0.07
CA LEU A 109 -18.26 16.79 0.20
C LEU A 109 -18.14 15.42 0.89
N LEU A 110 -17.09 14.67 0.58
CA LEU A 110 -16.82 13.37 1.21
C LEU A 110 -16.29 13.53 2.64
N GLU A 111 -15.51 14.57 2.93
CA GLU A 111 -14.92 14.81 4.25
C GLU A 111 -15.95 15.33 5.25
N HIS A 112 -16.77 16.27 4.82
CA HIS A 112 -17.69 16.98 5.70
C HIS A 112 -19.13 16.63 5.36
N GLN A 113 -19.84 16.11 6.34
CA GLN A 113 -21.30 16.06 6.25
C GLN A 113 -21.85 17.46 6.52
N ASP A 114 -22.69 17.98 5.61
CA ASP A 114 -23.36 19.24 5.87
C ASP A 114 -24.15 19.19 7.20
N ALA A 115 -23.91 20.17 8.06
CA ALA A 115 -24.54 20.23 9.39
C ALA A 115 -26.07 20.34 9.31
N ALA A 116 -26.60 20.96 8.25
CA ALA A 116 -28.05 21.01 8.02
C ALA A 116 -28.60 19.64 7.58
N ALA A 117 -27.88 18.93 6.70
CA ALA A 117 -28.23 17.57 6.29
C ALA A 117 -28.18 16.60 7.49
N GLN A 118 -27.16 16.72 8.35
CA GLN A 118 -27.08 15.92 9.57
C GLN A 118 -28.26 16.16 10.52
N ARG A 119 -28.68 17.42 10.71
CA ARG A 119 -29.86 17.77 11.54
C ARG A 119 -31.16 17.22 10.99
N ARG A 120 -31.26 17.07 9.65
CA ARG A 120 -32.43 16.46 8.97
C ARG A 120 -32.38 14.94 8.99
N GLY A 121 -31.34 14.31 9.56
CA GLY A 121 -31.16 12.86 9.56
C GLY A 121 -30.79 12.29 8.18
N GLU A 122 -30.30 13.13 7.26
CA GLU A 122 -29.85 12.67 5.94
C GLU A 122 -28.56 11.84 6.08
N LEU A 123 -28.51 10.79 5.27
CA LEU A 123 -27.32 9.94 5.22
C LEU A 123 -26.14 10.72 4.62
N ARG A 124 -24.94 10.41 5.12
CA ARG A 124 -23.71 10.94 4.55
C ARG A 124 -23.60 10.56 3.07
N VAL A 125 -23.06 11.48 2.27
CA VAL A 125 -22.72 11.22 0.87
C VAL A 125 -21.77 10.02 0.81
N ARG A 126 -22.08 9.06 -0.04
CA ARG A 126 -21.22 7.91 -0.30
C ARG A 126 -20.32 8.20 -1.50
N PRO A 127 -19.07 7.74 -1.47
CA PRO A 127 -18.20 7.86 -2.64
C PRO A 127 -18.76 7.05 -3.81
N ASP A 128 -18.61 7.60 -5.02
CA ASP A 128 -18.90 6.97 -6.30
C ASP A 128 -17.91 7.52 -7.32
N TRP A 129 -16.88 6.74 -7.59
CA TRP A 129 -15.77 7.15 -8.46
C TRP A 129 -16.22 7.64 -9.84
N ARG A 130 -17.16 6.92 -10.46
CA ARG A 130 -17.63 7.28 -11.81
C ARG A 130 -18.35 8.60 -11.84
N SER A 131 -19.28 8.80 -10.92
CA SER A 131 -20.05 10.05 -10.82
C SER A 131 -19.15 11.24 -10.46
N GLU A 132 -18.21 11.06 -9.53
CA GLU A 132 -17.25 12.08 -9.13
C GLU A 132 -16.31 12.48 -10.28
N LEU A 133 -15.78 11.50 -10.99
CA LEU A 133 -14.89 11.74 -12.13
C LEU A 133 -15.65 12.41 -13.28
N ALA A 134 -16.87 11.96 -13.59
CA ALA A 134 -17.72 12.57 -14.60
C ALA A 134 -17.98 14.05 -14.27
N TYR A 135 -18.35 14.37 -13.02
CA TYR A 135 -18.52 15.73 -12.54
C TYR A 135 -17.27 16.59 -12.73
N ILE A 136 -16.09 16.05 -12.38
CA ILE A 136 -14.84 16.78 -12.51
C ILE A 136 -14.51 17.06 -13.99
N LEU A 137 -14.70 16.10 -14.87
CA LEU A 137 -14.32 16.20 -16.28
C LEU A 137 -15.29 17.01 -17.15
N GLU A 138 -16.52 17.23 -16.68
CA GLU A 138 -17.55 17.98 -17.40
C GLU A 138 -17.15 19.44 -17.66
N ASP A 139 -16.37 20.07 -16.77
CA ASP A 139 -15.98 21.47 -16.89
C ASP A 139 -14.45 21.58 -17.09
N ASN A 140 -14.05 22.23 -18.17
CA ASN A 140 -12.63 22.47 -18.50
C ASN A 140 -12.31 23.97 -18.63
N ALA A 141 -13.09 24.83 -17.95
CA ALA A 141 -12.91 26.29 -18.00
C ALA A 141 -11.70 26.73 -17.14
N GLY A 142 -11.24 27.95 -17.43
CA GLY A 142 -10.12 28.57 -16.73
C GLY A 142 -8.76 28.24 -17.34
N GLU A 143 -7.70 28.72 -16.68
CA GLU A 143 -6.34 28.51 -17.13
C GLU A 143 -5.86 27.07 -16.88
N ALA A 144 -4.91 26.62 -17.67
CA ALA A 144 -4.23 25.35 -17.48
C ALA A 144 -3.17 25.46 -16.39
N VAL A 145 -3.41 24.92 -15.23
CA VAL A 145 -2.53 24.97 -14.05
C VAL A 145 -1.57 23.78 -14.08
N PRO A 146 -0.25 24.01 -13.96
CA PRO A 146 0.72 22.93 -13.83
C PRO A 146 0.47 22.09 -12.57
N VAL A 147 0.43 20.77 -12.72
CA VAL A 147 0.21 19.82 -11.63
C VAL A 147 1.28 18.73 -11.68
N THR A 148 1.79 18.37 -10.50
CA THR A 148 2.75 17.29 -10.32
C THR A 148 2.16 16.26 -9.35
N VAL A 149 2.19 14.99 -9.74
CA VAL A 149 1.80 13.85 -8.90
C VAL A 149 2.97 12.89 -8.82
N ILE A 150 3.36 12.53 -7.60
CA ILE A 150 4.34 11.45 -7.36
C ILE A 150 3.55 10.19 -7.09
N CYS A 151 3.65 9.21 -7.99
CA CYS A 151 3.00 7.90 -7.86
C CYS A 151 3.86 7.00 -6.97
N ASP A 152 3.25 6.23 -6.08
CA ASP A 152 3.97 5.24 -5.27
C ASP A 152 4.62 4.18 -6.17
N VAL A 153 3.86 3.69 -7.17
CA VAL A 153 4.36 2.81 -8.24
C VAL A 153 3.82 3.26 -9.59
N TYR A 154 4.70 3.26 -10.59
CA TYR A 154 4.38 3.48 -12.00
C TYR A 154 4.81 2.25 -12.79
N ALA A 155 3.99 1.80 -13.74
CA ALA A 155 4.28 0.66 -14.59
C ALA A 155 3.88 0.92 -16.04
N GLU A 156 4.59 0.28 -16.98
CA GLU A 156 4.24 0.30 -18.40
C GLU A 156 4.09 -1.14 -18.93
N ASP A 157 2.94 -1.42 -19.53
CA ASP A 157 2.77 -2.59 -20.39
C ASP A 157 3.47 -2.31 -21.72
N MET A 158 4.69 -2.82 -21.85
CA MET A 158 5.52 -2.61 -23.01
C MET A 158 4.94 -3.25 -24.28
N GLN A 159 4.11 -4.27 -24.16
CA GLN A 159 3.47 -4.95 -25.30
C GLN A 159 2.25 -4.17 -25.80
N ARG A 160 1.41 -3.66 -24.86
CA ARG A 160 0.18 -2.92 -25.17
C ARG A 160 0.38 -1.41 -25.19
N GLN A 161 1.58 -0.93 -24.88
CA GLN A 161 1.92 0.50 -24.78
C GLN A 161 0.98 1.27 -23.84
N ARG A 162 0.67 0.68 -22.68
CA ARG A 162 -0.21 1.27 -21.65
C ARG A 162 0.57 1.63 -20.41
N ARG A 163 0.23 2.77 -19.83
CA ARG A 163 0.88 3.35 -18.65
C ARG A 163 -0.07 3.33 -17.46
N PHE A 164 0.41 2.85 -16.34
CA PHE A 164 -0.34 2.69 -15.11
C PHE A 164 0.31 3.43 -13.96
N ALA A 165 -0.50 4.07 -13.13
CA ALA A 165 -0.08 4.64 -11.86
C ALA A 165 -0.82 3.96 -10.70
N PHE A 166 -0.11 3.65 -9.62
CA PHE A 166 -0.69 3.04 -8.43
C PHE A 166 -0.33 3.87 -7.20
N GLU A 167 -1.35 4.24 -6.44
CA GLU A 167 -1.24 4.71 -5.07
C GLU A 167 -1.39 3.50 -4.15
N LEU A 168 -0.27 3.05 -3.62
CA LEU A 168 -0.18 1.79 -2.87
C LEU A 168 -0.21 2.09 -1.37
N LYS A 169 -1.11 1.45 -0.65
CA LYS A 169 -1.24 1.60 0.80
C LYS A 169 -1.24 0.24 1.49
N ALA A 170 -0.83 0.24 2.76
CA ALA A 170 -0.96 -0.95 3.60
C ALA A 170 -2.44 -1.42 3.65
N PRO A 171 -2.70 -2.70 3.94
CA PRO A 171 -4.04 -3.30 3.89
C PRO A 171 -5.12 -2.58 4.71
N LEU A 172 -4.73 -1.85 5.76
CA LEU A 172 -5.63 -1.11 6.65
C LEU A 172 -5.21 0.37 6.72
N PRO A 173 -5.36 1.15 5.63
CA PRO A 173 -4.92 2.53 5.57
C PRO A 173 -5.79 3.44 6.46
N ASN A 174 -5.22 4.55 6.92
CA ASN A 174 -5.99 5.59 7.61
C ASN A 174 -6.72 6.52 6.61
N SER A 175 -7.63 7.34 7.16
CA SER A 175 -8.47 8.23 6.36
C SER A 175 -7.67 9.29 5.61
N ASP A 176 -6.68 9.91 6.26
CA ASP A 176 -5.93 11.04 5.68
C ASP A 176 -5.05 10.58 4.51
N GLN A 177 -4.36 9.44 4.67
CA GLN A 177 -3.60 8.84 3.59
C GLN A 177 -4.49 8.48 2.40
N THR A 178 -5.70 7.96 2.66
CA THR A 178 -6.65 7.61 1.61
C THR A 178 -7.19 8.84 0.89
N LYS A 179 -7.45 9.95 1.60
CA LYS A 179 -7.82 11.25 1.01
C LYS A 179 -6.76 11.73 0.02
N VAL A 180 -5.49 11.75 0.46
CA VAL A 180 -4.37 12.16 -0.39
C VAL A 180 -4.26 11.29 -1.64
N SER A 181 -4.43 9.97 -1.48
CA SER A 181 -4.43 9.04 -2.63
C SER A 181 -5.57 9.36 -3.60
N LYS A 182 -6.79 9.58 -3.11
CA LYS A 182 -7.94 9.96 -3.96
C LYS A 182 -7.67 11.25 -4.73
N GLU A 183 -7.15 12.27 -4.05
CA GLU A 183 -6.79 13.54 -4.70
C GLU A 183 -5.77 13.34 -5.83
N LYS A 184 -4.70 12.56 -5.58
CA LYS A 184 -3.70 12.23 -6.60
C LYS A 184 -4.32 11.53 -7.81
N LEU A 185 -5.18 10.53 -7.58
CA LEU A 185 -5.86 9.81 -8.67
C LEU A 185 -6.77 10.74 -9.48
N LEU A 186 -7.58 11.57 -8.83
CA LEU A 186 -8.43 12.54 -9.52
C LEU A 186 -7.61 13.52 -10.37
N LYS A 187 -6.45 13.99 -9.86
CA LYS A 187 -5.54 14.85 -10.62
C LYS A 187 -4.96 14.12 -11.84
N LEU A 188 -4.51 12.86 -11.70
CA LEU A 188 -3.99 12.06 -12.82
C LEU A 188 -5.04 11.88 -13.93
N TRP A 189 -6.29 11.60 -13.55
CA TRP A 189 -7.38 11.42 -14.50
C TRP A 189 -7.85 12.74 -15.13
N ALA A 190 -7.67 13.87 -14.44
CA ALA A 190 -8.05 15.20 -14.92
C ALA A 190 -6.98 15.88 -15.79
N MET A 191 -5.73 15.35 -15.84
CA MET A 191 -4.64 15.91 -16.64
C MET A 191 -4.93 15.90 -18.12
N GLU A 192 -4.57 16.99 -18.79
CA GLU A 192 -4.58 17.15 -20.25
C GLU A 192 -3.21 17.64 -20.76
N PRO A 193 -2.61 16.94 -21.77
CA PRO A 193 -3.01 15.61 -22.25
C PRO A 193 -2.85 14.55 -21.16
N ARG A 194 -3.59 13.43 -21.27
CA ARG A 194 -3.44 12.30 -20.35
C ARG A 194 -2.00 11.80 -20.31
N ARG A 195 -1.48 11.60 -19.10
CA ARG A 195 -0.10 11.14 -18.85
C ARG A 195 -0.01 9.66 -18.51
N VAL A 196 -1.08 9.12 -17.94
CA VAL A 196 -1.28 7.70 -17.64
C VAL A 196 -2.61 7.23 -18.23
N ASP A 197 -2.69 5.99 -18.64
CA ASP A 197 -3.91 5.43 -19.23
C ASP A 197 -4.89 5.00 -18.17
N GLU A 198 -4.38 4.50 -17.02
CA GLU A 198 -5.16 4.15 -15.83
C GLU A 198 -4.39 4.51 -14.57
N ALA A 199 -5.11 4.84 -13.51
CA ALA A 199 -4.56 5.08 -12.18
C ALA A 199 -5.43 4.40 -11.12
N PHE A 200 -4.81 3.76 -10.12
CA PHE A 200 -5.47 2.90 -9.15
C PHE A 200 -5.08 3.22 -7.71
N PHE A 201 -6.05 3.08 -6.81
CA PHE A 201 -5.83 2.92 -5.39
C PHE A 201 -5.68 1.43 -5.09
N ALA A 202 -4.54 1.01 -4.58
CA ALA A 202 -4.19 -0.40 -4.48
C ALA A 202 -3.82 -0.81 -3.06
N LEU A 203 -4.38 -1.94 -2.61
CA LEU A 203 -4.05 -2.60 -1.36
C LEU A 203 -3.44 -3.98 -1.68
N PRO A 204 -2.19 -4.26 -1.28
CA PRO A 204 -1.46 -5.46 -1.70
C PRO A 204 -1.98 -6.76 -1.08
N TYR A 205 -2.79 -6.66 -0.03
CA TYR A 205 -3.37 -7.80 0.67
C TYR A 205 -4.75 -7.47 1.22
N ASN A 206 -5.63 -8.46 1.30
CA ASN A 206 -6.96 -8.33 1.87
C ASN A 206 -7.09 -9.19 3.14
N PRO A 207 -7.06 -8.59 4.36
CA PRO A 207 -7.19 -9.36 5.59
C PRO A 207 -8.60 -9.95 5.80
N TYR A 208 -9.57 -9.58 4.96
CA TYR A 208 -10.95 -10.08 5.01
C TYR A 208 -11.24 -11.18 3.98
N GLY A 209 -10.22 -11.62 3.23
CA GLY A 209 -10.30 -12.67 2.22
C GLY A 209 -10.80 -12.19 0.86
N SER A 210 -12.07 -11.83 0.71
CA SER A 210 -12.62 -11.32 -0.56
C SER A 210 -12.95 -9.83 -0.51
N ARG A 211 -13.06 -9.20 -1.68
CA ARG A 211 -13.39 -7.78 -1.81
C ARG A 211 -14.74 -7.43 -1.18
N GLU A 212 -15.74 -8.28 -1.35
CA GLU A 212 -17.09 -8.11 -0.80
C GLU A 212 -17.09 -8.11 0.73
N ASN A 213 -16.09 -8.76 1.34
CA ASN A 213 -15.92 -8.84 2.78
C ASN A 213 -15.06 -7.75 3.36
N TYR A 214 -14.45 -6.88 2.55
CA TYR A 214 -13.63 -5.78 3.06
C TYR A 214 -14.48 -4.83 3.92
N ARG A 215 -14.08 -4.63 5.18
CA ARG A 215 -14.88 -3.91 6.21
C ARG A 215 -14.13 -2.78 6.89
N TRP A 216 -12.88 -2.49 6.50
CA TRP A 216 -12.14 -1.39 7.07
C TRP A 216 -12.79 -0.06 6.71
N SER A 217 -13.23 0.71 7.72
CA SER A 217 -14.12 1.85 7.52
C SER A 217 -13.42 3.12 7.00
N PHE A 218 -12.13 3.30 7.30
CA PHE A 218 -11.44 4.55 6.96
C PHE A 218 -11.35 4.84 5.45
N PRO A 219 -10.96 3.90 4.58
CA PRO A 219 -10.96 4.17 3.15
C PRO A 219 -12.35 4.25 2.54
N SER A 220 -13.37 3.64 3.18
CA SER A 220 -14.76 3.66 2.70
C SER A 220 -15.40 5.06 2.75
N ARG A 221 -14.73 6.03 3.37
CA ARG A 221 -15.09 7.45 3.27
C ARG A 221 -14.81 8.02 1.89
N TRP A 222 -13.75 7.53 1.24
CA TRP A 222 -13.17 8.09 0.04
C TRP A 222 -13.44 7.27 -1.21
N PHE A 223 -13.60 5.96 -1.08
CA PHE A 223 -13.87 5.02 -2.15
C PHE A 223 -14.98 4.04 -1.76
N ASP A 224 -15.82 3.66 -2.71
CA ASP A 224 -16.59 2.44 -2.55
C ASP A 224 -15.65 1.24 -2.76
N MET A 225 -15.15 0.74 -1.64
CA MET A 225 -14.14 -0.34 -1.65
C MET A 225 -14.63 -1.63 -2.31
N GLN A 226 -15.94 -1.78 -2.47
CA GLN A 226 -16.56 -2.96 -3.07
C GLN A 226 -16.86 -2.79 -4.57
N ARG A 227 -17.09 -1.54 -5.04
CA ARG A 227 -17.62 -1.27 -6.38
C ARG A 227 -16.73 -0.41 -7.26
N ASP A 228 -15.95 0.50 -6.68
CA ASP A 228 -15.12 1.42 -7.47
C ASP A 228 -14.07 0.64 -8.25
N GLU A 229 -14.09 0.75 -9.57
CA GLU A 229 -13.17 0.06 -10.47
C GLU A 229 -11.72 0.55 -10.35
N VAL A 230 -11.53 1.73 -9.77
CA VAL A 230 -10.22 2.31 -9.48
C VAL A 230 -9.56 1.69 -8.25
N VAL A 231 -10.30 0.92 -7.46
CA VAL A 231 -9.80 0.23 -6.27
C VAL A 231 -9.39 -1.19 -6.64
N LEU A 232 -8.17 -1.59 -6.28
CA LEU A 232 -7.66 -2.94 -6.45
C LEU A 232 -7.22 -3.50 -5.10
N ILE A 233 -7.71 -4.70 -4.72
CA ILE A 233 -7.43 -5.30 -3.40
C ILE A 233 -6.89 -6.72 -3.58
N GLY A 234 -5.73 -7.00 -2.97
CA GLY A 234 -5.13 -8.33 -2.96
C GLY A 234 -4.85 -8.85 -4.37
N ASN A 235 -5.47 -9.97 -4.74
CA ASN A 235 -5.27 -10.61 -6.04
C ASN A 235 -5.53 -9.68 -7.24
N GLU A 236 -6.53 -8.80 -7.17
CA GLU A 236 -6.83 -7.85 -8.26
C GLU A 236 -5.64 -6.94 -8.56
N PHE A 237 -4.95 -6.46 -7.52
CA PHE A 237 -3.76 -5.65 -7.66
C PHE A 237 -2.60 -6.43 -8.28
N TRP A 238 -2.28 -7.59 -7.72
CA TRP A 238 -1.14 -8.39 -8.18
C TRP A 238 -1.33 -8.92 -9.61
N GLU A 239 -2.55 -9.35 -9.95
CA GLU A 239 -2.88 -9.79 -11.31
C GLU A 239 -2.86 -8.62 -12.32
N LYS A 240 -3.24 -7.42 -11.89
CA LYS A 240 -3.17 -6.23 -12.73
C LYS A 240 -1.73 -5.83 -13.04
N ILE A 241 -0.82 -5.93 -12.07
CA ILE A 241 0.56 -5.43 -12.21
C ILE A 241 1.55 -6.48 -12.69
N GLY A 242 1.31 -7.76 -12.42
CA GLY A 242 2.23 -8.85 -12.75
C GLY A 242 1.65 -9.94 -13.65
N GLY A 243 0.35 -9.86 -13.99
CA GLY A 243 -0.34 -10.90 -14.77
C GLY A 243 -0.89 -12.04 -13.94
N ALA A 244 -1.57 -12.97 -14.59
CA ALA A 244 -2.26 -14.08 -13.97
C ALA A 244 -1.32 -14.96 -13.13
N GLY A 245 -1.75 -15.31 -11.90
CA GLY A 245 -1.00 -16.13 -10.95
C GLY A 245 0.06 -15.38 -10.12
N THR A 246 0.22 -14.06 -10.31
CA THR A 246 1.18 -13.25 -9.53
C THR A 246 0.83 -13.23 -8.06
N TYR A 247 -0.46 -13.17 -7.71
CA TYR A 247 -0.88 -13.20 -6.31
C TYR A 247 -0.48 -14.53 -5.63
N GLN A 248 -0.70 -15.66 -6.30
CA GLN A 248 -0.29 -16.95 -5.76
C GLN A 248 1.23 -17.04 -5.60
N ALA A 249 1.98 -16.57 -6.59
CA ALA A 249 3.45 -16.50 -6.51
C ALA A 249 3.92 -15.65 -5.32
N PHE A 250 3.24 -14.52 -5.04
CA PHE A 250 3.50 -13.69 -3.86
C PHE A 250 3.21 -14.44 -2.55
N ILE A 251 2.04 -15.10 -2.43
CA ILE A 251 1.67 -15.87 -1.24
C ILE A 251 2.67 -17.00 -0.97
N ASP A 252 3.04 -17.75 -2.00
CA ASP A 252 4.01 -18.85 -1.90
C ASP A 252 5.39 -18.33 -1.48
N ALA A 253 5.86 -17.25 -2.08
CA ALA A 253 7.14 -16.62 -1.73
C ALA A 253 7.19 -16.19 -0.26
N VAL A 254 6.14 -15.52 0.23
CA VAL A 254 6.05 -15.07 1.62
C VAL A 254 5.99 -16.25 2.59
N ASN A 255 5.21 -17.29 2.27
CA ASN A 255 5.08 -18.47 3.13
C ASN A 255 6.41 -19.23 3.25
N GLU A 256 7.11 -19.46 2.14
CA GLU A 256 8.40 -20.17 2.13
C GLU A 256 9.46 -19.43 2.94
N LEU A 257 9.63 -18.13 2.68
CA LEU A 257 10.58 -17.30 3.43
C LEU A 257 10.14 -17.10 4.89
N GLY A 258 8.84 -17.04 5.14
CA GLY A 258 8.30 -16.93 6.48
C GLY A 258 8.70 -18.10 7.38
N ILE A 259 8.76 -19.31 6.86
CA ILE A 259 9.25 -20.49 7.61
C ILE A 259 10.73 -20.30 7.96
N GLU A 260 11.58 -19.94 6.98
CA GLU A 260 13.01 -19.73 7.17
C GLU A 260 13.29 -18.66 8.24
N TYR A 261 12.70 -17.46 8.08
CA TYR A 261 12.98 -16.33 8.97
C TYR A 261 12.36 -16.47 10.36
N LYS A 262 11.20 -17.13 10.50
CA LYS A 262 10.66 -17.46 11.83
C LYS A 262 11.64 -18.33 12.62
N MET A 263 12.22 -19.34 12.00
CA MET A 263 13.23 -20.19 12.66
C MET A 263 14.48 -19.40 13.07
N ARG A 264 14.98 -18.50 12.21
CA ARG A 264 16.09 -17.62 12.53
C ARG A 264 15.75 -16.67 13.68
N ILE A 265 14.58 -16.04 13.68
CA ILE A 265 14.11 -15.14 14.75
C ILE A 265 14.03 -15.89 16.08
N TYR A 266 13.47 -17.10 16.12
CA TYR A 266 13.44 -17.91 17.33
C TYR A 266 14.82 -18.20 17.89
N ARG A 267 15.76 -18.67 17.06
CA ARG A 267 17.08 -19.08 17.48
C ARG A 267 18.03 -17.91 17.73
N GLU A 268 18.12 -17.00 16.77
CA GLU A 268 19.15 -15.94 16.77
C GLU A 268 18.72 -14.74 17.63
N PHE A 269 17.43 -14.33 17.58
CA PHE A 269 16.94 -13.15 18.32
C PHE A 269 16.33 -13.51 19.68
N LEU A 270 15.43 -14.50 19.72
CA LEU A 270 14.79 -14.89 20.99
C LEU A 270 15.65 -15.83 21.83
N GLY A 271 16.57 -16.59 21.22
CA GLY A 271 17.43 -17.57 21.93
C GLY A 271 16.67 -18.81 22.37
N VAL A 272 15.60 -19.20 21.68
CA VAL A 272 14.76 -20.36 22.01
C VAL A 272 14.53 -21.25 20.80
N GLU A 273 14.22 -22.52 21.03
CA GLU A 273 13.85 -23.41 19.92
C GLU A 273 12.46 -23.04 19.36
N PRO A 274 12.29 -23.11 18.02
CA PRO A 274 11.00 -22.85 17.39
C PRO A 274 9.93 -23.85 17.85
N PRO A 275 8.67 -23.44 17.98
CA PRO A 275 7.58 -24.38 18.22
C PRO A 275 7.37 -25.30 17.02
N ASN A 276 6.86 -26.51 17.27
CA ASN A 276 6.65 -27.55 16.24
C ASN A 276 5.66 -27.14 15.11
N ASP A 277 4.87 -26.08 15.32
CA ASP A 277 3.88 -25.56 14.36
C ASP A 277 4.26 -24.14 13.90
N SER A 278 5.41 -24.01 13.26
CA SER A 278 5.87 -22.77 12.63
C SER A 278 5.49 -22.65 11.14
N GLY A 279 4.42 -23.31 10.73
CA GLY A 279 4.00 -23.45 9.33
C GLY A 279 3.53 -22.15 8.65
N ALA A 280 3.18 -22.26 7.37
CA ALA A 280 2.66 -21.19 6.53
C ALA A 280 1.37 -20.59 7.09
N VAL A 281 1.26 -19.26 7.08
CA VAL A 281 0.16 -18.51 7.70
C VAL A 281 -0.74 -17.83 6.65
N LEU A 282 -0.18 -17.41 5.50
CA LEU A 282 -0.96 -16.76 4.46
C LEU A 282 -1.69 -17.80 3.58
N ARG A 283 -2.95 -17.52 3.27
CA ARG A 283 -3.81 -18.33 2.39
C ARG A 283 -4.32 -17.49 1.24
#